data_9f625c3044ad5edd390efafa48c66e1b
#
_entry.id   9f625c3044ad5edd390efafa48c66e1b
#
_cell.length_a   1.000
_cell.length_b   1.000
_cell.length_c   1.000
_cell.angle_alpha   90.00
_cell.angle_beta   90.00
_cell.angle_gamma   90.00
#
_symmetry.space_group_name_H-M   'P 1'
#
loop_
_entity.id
_entity.type
_entity.pdbx_description
1 polymer ?
#
loop_
_entity_poly.entity_id
_entity_poly.type
_entity_poly.pdbx_seq_one_letter_code
_entity_poly.pdbx_strand_id
1 'polypeptide(L)'
;MRGQRLFVRPIEPGDADTVRGFLAAHAEQDAVPACGLIGKLLGELVAVMAIDLGESNGVRIRDLIVAPELRRKRIGRVMMSEVESLAAKMERDWLIAEDAGISREFLRRVGFIDEGTRMVRRVAR
;
A
#
# COMPACT_ATOMS: atom_id res chain seq x y z
N MET A 1 20.27 -9.37 2.00
CA MET A 1 20.25 -10.72 2.54
C MET A 1 19.10 -11.50 1.92
N ARG A 2 19.42 -12.62 1.40
CA ARG A 2 18.38 -13.47 0.87
C ARG A 2 17.69 -14.22 1.97
N GLY A 3 16.45 -14.56 1.78
CA GLY A 3 15.70 -15.29 2.76
C GLY A 3 14.86 -14.43 3.68
N GLN A 4 15.12 -13.16 3.75
CA GLN A 4 14.24 -12.28 4.48
C GLN A 4 13.06 -11.96 3.59
N ARG A 5 11.87 -12.25 4.08
CA ARG A 5 10.66 -12.09 3.32
C ARG A 5 9.73 -11.09 4.00
N LEU A 6 9.18 -10.21 3.19
CA LEU A 6 8.16 -9.28 3.66
C LEU A 6 6.84 -10.04 3.77
N PHE A 7 6.25 -10.03 4.96
CA PHE A 7 4.92 -10.57 5.17
C PHE A 7 3.90 -9.45 5.06
N VAL A 8 2.94 -9.60 4.16
CA VAL A 8 1.91 -8.59 3.94
C VAL A 8 0.55 -9.20 4.27
N ARG A 9 -0.23 -8.48 5.05
CA ARG A 9 -1.59 -8.92 5.39
C ARG A 9 -2.48 -7.71 5.64
N PRO A 10 -3.81 -7.91 5.63
CA PRO A 10 -4.71 -6.82 5.97
C PRO A 10 -4.53 -6.34 7.40
N ILE A 11 -4.81 -5.07 7.61
CA ILE A 11 -4.82 -4.49 8.97
C ILE A 11 -5.96 -5.11 9.76
N GLU A 12 -5.68 -5.48 11.00
CA GLU A 12 -6.66 -6.03 11.92
C GLU A 12 -6.80 -5.11 13.13
N PRO A 13 -7.90 -5.21 13.89
CA PRO A 13 -8.09 -4.33 15.05
C PRO A 13 -6.94 -4.35 16.04
N GLY A 14 -6.29 -5.50 16.24
CA GLY A 14 -5.17 -5.62 17.14
C GLY A 14 -3.91 -4.89 16.69
N ASP A 15 -3.89 -4.41 15.45
CA ASP A 15 -2.73 -3.70 14.90
C ASP A 15 -2.76 -2.19 15.20
N ALA A 16 -3.86 -1.68 15.74
CA ALA A 16 -4.07 -0.23 15.80
C ALA A 16 -2.93 0.53 16.48
N ASP A 17 -2.48 0.05 17.64
CA ASP A 17 -1.43 0.77 18.36
C ASP A 17 -0.09 0.75 17.62
N THR A 18 0.26 -0.39 17.06
CA THR A 18 1.50 -0.54 16.30
C THR A 18 1.48 0.34 15.04
N VAL A 19 0.36 0.32 14.34
CA VAL A 19 0.21 1.14 13.13
C VAL A 19 0.23 2.62 13.47
N ARG A 20 -0.45 3.01 14.54
CA ARG A 20 -0.46 4.41 14.96
C ARG A 20 0.94 4.91 15.27
N GLY A 21 1.72 4.12 16.00
CA GLY A 21 3.10 4.49 16.32
C GLY A 21 3.97 4.61 15.08
N PHE A 22 3.80 3.70 14.14
CA PHE A 22 4.55 3.73 12.90
C PHE A 22 4.22 4.99 12.07
N LEU A 23 2.93 5.30 11.96
CA LEU A 23 2.51 6.48 11.18
C LEU A 23 2.96 7.77 11.85
N ALA A 24 2.91 7.84 13.18
CA ALA A 24 3.39 9.01 13.89
C ALA A 24 4.88 9.22 13.67
N ALA A 25 5.64 8.13 13.65
CA ALA A 25 7.09 8.21 13.50
C ALA A 25 7.52 8.56 12.08
N HIS A 26 6.79 8.12 11.07
CA HIS A 26 7.27 8.20 9.69
C HIS A 26 6.42 9.06 8.76
N ALA A 27 5.23 9.44 9.16
CA ALA A 27 4.32 10.19 8.29
C ALA A 27 3.68 11.38 8.99
N GLU A 28 4.02 11.63 10.24
CA GLU A 28 3.48 12.73 11.03
C GLU A 28 1.96 12.70 11.06
N GLN A 29 1.41 11.49 11.15
CA GLN A 29 -0.03 11.31 11.26
C GLN A 29 -0.29 10.17 12.22
N ASP A 30 -1.48 10.12 12.79
CA ASP A 30 -1.81 9.09 13.76
C ASP A 30 -3.15 8.41 13.48
N ALA A 31 -3.77 8.73 12.36
CA ALA A 31 -5.04 8.12 12.00
C ALA A 31 -4.80 6.75 11.37
N VAL A 32 -5.22 5.70 12.08
CA VAL A 32 -5.10 4.34 11.58
C VAL A 32 -6.12 4.12 10.45
N PRO A 33 -5.70 3.64 9.28
CA PRO A 33 -6.66 3.39 8.20
C PRO A 33 -7.69 2.35 8.61
N ALA A 34 -8.94 2.61 8.23
CA ALA A 34 -10.01 1.64 8.47
C ALA A 34 -9.80 0.37 7.63
N CYS A 35 -9.15 0.50 6.49
CA CYS A 35 -8.88 -0.61 5.60
C CYS A 35 -7.48 -0.43 5.01
N GLY A 36 -6.72 -1.49 4.96
CA GLY A 36 -5.37 -1.39 4.42
C GLY A 36 -4.58 -2.66 4.58
N LEU A 37 -3.32 -2.57 4.16
CA LEU A 37 -2.37 -3.67 4.27
C LEU A 37 -1.18 -3.20 5.09
N ILE A 38 -0.61 -4.12 5.85
CA ILE A 38 0.66 -3.86 6.53
C ILE A 38 1.70 -4.83 6.05
N GLY A 39 2.96 -4.37 6.04
CA GLY A 39 4.08 -5.21 5.70
C GLY A 39 5.00 -5.32 6.90
N LYS A 40 5.39 -6.54 7.22
CA LYS A 40 6.31 -6.82 8.33
C LYS A 40 7.54 -7.55 7.82
N LEU A 41 8.68 -7.15 8.35
CA LEU A 41 9.94 -7.77 8.06
C LEU A 41 10.55 -8.22 9.38
N LEU A 42 10.79 -9.53 9.52
CA LEU A 42 11.30 -10.09 10.77
C LEU A 42 10.47 -9.68 11.99
N GLY A 43 9.15 -9.64 11.79
CA GLY A 43 8.23 -9.32 12.87
C GLY A 43 8.03 -7.84 13.13
N GLU A 44 8.79 -6.97 12.46
CA GLU A 44 8.65 -5.53 12.66
C GLU A 44 7.83 -4.90 11.55
N LEU A 45 6.98 -3.96 11.92
CA LEU A 45 6.17 -3.22 10.96
C LEU A 45 7.06 -2.28 10.18
N VAL A 46 7.09 -2.41 8.86
CA VAL A 46 7.94 -1.60 7.99
C VAL A 46 7.18 -0.87 6.90
N ALA A 47 5.91 -1.20 6.69
CA ALA A 47 5.11 -0.52 5.67
C ALA A 47 3.64 -0.57 6.02
N VAL A 48 2.94 0.51 5.67
CA VAL A 48 1.48 0.61 5.84
C VAL A 48 0.90 1.18 4.55
N MET A 49 -0.09 0.52 4.00
CA MET A 49 -0.82 1.00 2.84
C MET A 49 -2.28 1.20 3.21
N ALA A 50 -2.78 2.42 3.03
CA ALA A 50 -4.19 2.73 3.26
C ALA A 50 -4.94 2.55 1.95
N ILE A 51 -6.06 1.84 1.99
CA ILE A 51 -6.88 1.63 0.79
C ILE A 51 -8.34 1.97 1.08
N ASP A 52 -9.08 2.18 0.00
CA ASP A 52 -10.50 2.49 0.05
C ASP A 52 -11.20 1.56 -0.94
N LEU A 53 -12.21 0.86 -0.48
CA LEU A 53 -12.95 -0.09 -1.29
C LEU A 53 -14.29 0.44 -1.77
N GLY A 54 -14.53 1.73 -1.61
CA GLY A 54 -15.77 2.35 -2.04
C GLY A 54 -15.90 2.54 -3.55
N GLU A 55 -14.78 2.44 -4.29
CA GLU A 55 -14.83 2.55 -5.74
C GLU A 55 -15.40 1.27 -6.34
N SER A 56 -16.33 1.43 -7.26
CA SER A 56 -16.87 0.30 -8.01
C SER A 56 -15.78 -0.23 -8.93
N ASN A 57 -15.57 -1.53 -8.91
CA ASN A 57 -14.62 -2.22 -9.77
C ASN A 57 -13.17 -1.76 -9.60
N GLY A 58 -12.85 -1.13 -8.47
CA GLY A 58 -11.50 -0.66 -8.22
C GLY A 58 -11.10 -0.75 -6.77
N VAL A 59 -9.80 -0.72 -6.53
CA VAL A 59 -9.23 -0.54 -5.19
C VAL A 59 -8.44 0.75 -5.23
N ARG A 60 -8.85 1.70 -4.42
CA ARG A 60 -8.19 3.00 -4.38
C ARG A 60 -7.12 2.97 -3.33
N ILE A 61 -5.90 3.29 -3.74
CA ILE A 61 -4.75 3.38 -2.84
C ILE A 61 -4.66 4.82 -2.37
N ARG A 62 -4.81 5.02 -1.07
CA ARG A 62 -4.82 6.36 -0.51
C ARG A 62 -3.45 6.79 -0.03
N ASP A 63 -2.64 5.84 0.42
CA ASP A 63 -1.32 6.18 0.92
C ASP A 63 -0.47 4.92 1.01
N LEU A 64 0.85 5.12 0.99
CA LEU A 64 1.81 4.04 1.20
C LEU A 64 3.01 4.62 1.92
N ILE A 65 3.21 4.19 3.16
CA ILE A 65 4.30 4.65 4.00
C ILE A 65 5.26 3.48 4.18
N VAL A 66 6.52 3.69 3.84
CA VAL A 66 7.57 2.68 4.03
C VAL A 66 8.62 3.30 4.96
N ALA A 67 9.12 2.50 5.90
CA ALA A 67 10.16 2.95 6.81
C ALA A 67 11.34 3.52 6.00
N PRO A 68 11.81 4.74 6.32
CA PRO A 68 12.80 5.42 5.47
C PRO A 68 14.07 4.62 5.21
N GLU A 69 14.54 3.90 6.20
CA GLU A 69 15.79 3.12 6.08
C GLU A 69 15.63 1.92 5.15
N LEU A 70 14.40 1.59 4.79
CA LEU A 70 14.12 0.45 3.92
C LEU A 70 13.62 0.86 2.55
N ARG A 71 13.63 2.13 2.24
CA ARG A 71 13.31 2.59 0.89
C ARG A 71 14.35 2.04 -0.06
N ARG A 72 13.96 1.79 -1.32
CA ARG A 72 14.82 1.19 -2.34
C ARG A 72 15.11 -0.29 -2.08
N LYS A 73 14.40 -0.92 -1.17
CA LYS A 73 14.49 -2.36 -0.93
C LYS A 73 13.29 -3.10 -1.54
N ARG A 74 12.61 -2.46 -2.49
CA ARG A 74 11.48 -3.02 -3.22
C ARG A 74 10.25 -3.30 -2.37
N ILE A 75 10.20 -2.76 -1.16
CA ILE A 75 9.05 -2.98 -0.28
C ILE A 75 7.79 -2.40 -0.89
N GLY A 76 7.87 -1.20 -1.48
CA GLY A 76 6.75 -0.59 -2.15
C GLY A 76 6.21 -1.44 -3.30
N ARG A 77 7.11 -2.08 -4.06
CA ARG A 77 6.69 -2.95 -5.15
C ARG A 77 5.97 -4.19 -4.64
N VAL A 78 6.44 -4.76 -3.53
CA VAL A 78 5.78 -5.91 -2.93
C VAL A 78 4.39 -5.51 -2.44
N MET A 79 4.28 -4.35 -1.79
CA MET A 79 2.98 -3.87 -1.33
C MET A 79 2.01 -3.67 -2.51
N MET A 80 2.50 -3.14 -3.62
CA MET A 80 1.66 -2.97 -4.82
C MET A 80 1.23 -4.31 -5.39
N SER A 81 2.14 -5.29 -5.41
CA SER A 81 1.80 -6.62 -5.87
C SER A 81 0.73 -7.26 -4.98
N GLU A 82 0.82 -7.04 -3.68
CA GLU A 82 -0.15 -7.62 -2.74
C GLU A 82 -1.53 -6.97 -2.87
N VAL A 83 -1.57 -5.64 -3.06
CA VAL A 83 -2.88 -5.00 -3.25
C VAL A 83 -3.49 -5.40 -4.59
N GLU A 84 -2.67 -5.67 -5.61
CA GLU A 84 -3.17 -6.18 -6.87
C GLU A 84 -3.79 -7.57 -6.68
N SER A 85 -3.13 -8.43 -5.90
CA SER A 85 -3.68 -9.75 -5.58
C SER A 85 -5.01 -9.63 -4.85
N LEU A 86 -5.10 -8.69 -3.92
CA LEU A 86 -6.35 -8.44 -3.21
C LEU A 86 -7.45 -8.01 -4.18
N ALA A 87 -7.14 -7.08 -5.08
CA ALA A 87 -8.10 -6.61 -6.06
C ALA A 87 -8.59 -7.76 -6.95
N ALA A 88 -7.67 -8.62 -7.37
CA ALA A 88 -8.02 -9.77 -8.20
C ALA A 88 -8.96 -10.72 -7.45
N LYS A 89 -8.69 -10.97 -6.17
CA LYS A 89 -9.54 -11.83 -5.35
C LYS A 89 -10.94 -11.24 -5.17
N MET A 90 -11.02 -9.92 -5.16
CA MET A 90 -12.30 -9.22 -5.05
C MET A 90 -12.96 -9.03 -6.42
N GLU A 91 -12.33 -9.54 -7.47
CA GLU A 91 -12.81 -9.41 -8.86
C GLU A 91 -12.95 -7.95 -9.28
N ARG A 92 -12.03 -7.12 -8.84
CA ARG A 92 -11.96 -5.72 -9.23
C ARG A 92 -10.87 -5.54 -10.27
N ASP A 93 -11.12 -4.70 -11.26
CA ASP A 93 -10.26 -4.60 -12.44
C ASP A 93 -9.21 -3.50 -12.35
N TRP A 94 -9.35 -2.57 -11.44
CA TRP A 94 -8.50 -1.39 -11.42
C TRP A 94 -7.88 -1.11 -10.06
N LEU A 95 -6.62 -0.68 -10.09
CA LEU A 95 -5.99 0.02 -8.98
C LEU A 95 -6.03 1.50 -9.31
N ILE A 96 -6.37 2.34 -8.34
CA ILE A 96 -6.57 3.76 -8.55
C ILE A 96 -5.77 4.52 -7.50
N ALA A 97 -5.02 5.53 -7.91
CA ALA A 97 -4.31 6.43 -7.00
C ALA A 97 -4.69 7.85 -7.36
N GLU A 98 -5.33 8.53 -6.42
CA GLU A 98 -5.75 9.91 -6.61
C GLU A 98 -5.44 10.66 -5.33
N ASP A 99 -4.70 11.76 -5.46
CA ASP A 99 -4.28 12.57 -4.31
C ASP A 99 -3.60 11.74 -3.23
N ALA A 100 -2.96 10.65 -3.65
CA ALA A 100 -2.23 9.80 -2.73
C ALA A 100 -0.89 10.45 -2.41
N GLY A 101 -0.40 10.20 -1.22
CA GLY A 101 0.94 10.66 -0.85
C GLY A 101 2.05 9.87 -1.50
N ILE A 102 1.81 9.34 -2.68
CA ILE A 102 2.73 8.47 -3.39
C ILE A 102 3.24 9.20 -4.63
N SER A 103 4.54 9.11 -4.86
CA SER A 103 5.19 9.74 -6.00
C SER A 103 4.61 9.22 -7.31
N ARG A 104 4.28 10.13 -8.23
CA ARG A 104 3.82 9.73 -9.56
C ARG A 104 4.88 8.94 -10.31
N GLU A 105 6.15 9.28 -10.09
CA GLU A 105 7.24 8.54 -10.73
C GLU A 105 7.25 7.08 -10.28
N PHE A 106 7.08 6.83 -8.98
CA PHE A 106 7.00 5.47 -8.48
C PHE A 106 5.80 4.76 -9.08
N LEU A 107 4.64 5.42 -9.13
CA LEU A 107 3.44 4.81 -9.68
C LEU A 107 3.64 4.43 -11.15
N ARG A 108 4.28 5.30 -11.93
CA ARG A 108 4.58 4.95 -13.32
C ARG A 108 5.50 3.75 -13.42
N ARG A 109 6.49 3.68 -12.55
CA ARG A 109 7.42 2.53 -12.56
C ARG A 109 6.74 1.22 -12.24
N VAL A 110 5.67 1.24 -11.46
CA VAL A 110 4.93 0.02 -11.15
C VAL A 110 3.70 -0.15 -12.05
N GLY A 111 3.64 0.57 -13.17
CA GLY A 111 2.68 0.30 -14.22
C GLY A 111 1.43 1.16 -14.25
N PHE A 112 1.35 2.18 -13.41
CA PHE A 112 0.22 3.10 -13.47
C PHE A 112 0.37 4.07 -14.63
N ILE A 113 -0.74 4.48 -15.19
CA ILE A 113 -0.77 5.50 -16.24
C ILE A 113 -1.60 6.69 -15.77
N ASP A 114 -1.27 7.85 -16.33
CA ASP A 114 -1.98 9.08 -16.00
C ASP A 114 -3.37 9.07 -16.61
N GLU A 115 -4.35 9.49 -15.81
CA GLU A 115 -5.73 9.63 -16.26
C GLU A 115 -6.32 10.87 -15.60
N GLY A 116 -5.85 12.04 -16.05
CA GLY A 116 -6.27 13.31 -15.47
C GLY A 116 -5.70 13.53 -14.09
N THR A 117 -6.57 13.72 -13.12
CA THR A 117 -6.14 13.98 -11.73
C THR A 117 -5.71 12.72 -11.00
N ARG A 118 -5.93 11.57 -11.60
CA ARG A 118 -5.60 10.30 -10.93
C ARG A 118 -4.73 9.44 -11.84
N MET A 119 -4.18 8.39 -11.26
CA MET A 119 -3.44 7.39 -11.99
C MET A 119 -4.12 6.05 -11.79
N VAL A 120 -4.09 5.22 -12.82
CA VAL A 120 -4.77 3.93 -12.78
C VAL A 120 -3.87 2.85 -13.34
N ARG A 121 -4.11 1.63 -12.86
CA ARG A 121 -3.44 0.45 -13.38
C ARG A 121 -4.46 -0.68 -13.50
N ARG A 122 -4.46 -1.36 -14.63
CA ARG A 122 -5.31 -2.53 -14.80
C ARG A 122 -4.79 -3.69 -13.98
N VAL A 123 -5.70 -4.37 -13.29
CA VAL A 123 -5.32 -5.53 -12.47
C VAL A 123 -5.07 -6.71 -13.41
N ALA A 124 -3.91 -7.35 -13.25
CA ALA A 124 -3.58 -8.55 -14.00
C ALA A 124 -4.25 -9.76 -13.36
N ARG A 125 -4.90 -10.58 -14.17
CA ARG A 125 -5.57 -11.80 -13.69
C ARG A 125 -5.25 -12.97 -14.54
#